data_f7a296862280537b36dada8503eb7bb5
#
_entry.id   f7a296862280537b36dada8503eb7bb5
#
_cell.length_a   1.000
_cell.length_b   1.000
_cell.length_c   1.000
_cell.angle_alpha   90.00
_cell.angle_beta   90.00
_cell.angle_gamma   90.00
#
_symmetry.space_group_name_H-M   'P 1'
#
loop_
_entity.id
_entity.type
_entity.pdbx_description
1 polymer ?
#
loop_
_entity_poly.entity_id
_entity_poly.type
_entity_poly.pdbx_seq_one_letter_code
_entity_poly.pdbx_strand_id
1 'polypeptide(L)'
;VSPTARSVRMLITGLPRQVAERVTRRLQRLPKLVPPRVGSAALRTLSNAWCTARRFQSHGTCKLGCSPDAADSIEHYCRCPITKELFKKKLRFEMQPMNGLAVFAMAMKQQEEDEILALTMLGVYAVYMCTNHYRHNPSKVNPQHALQYLGQCLIQGCQGHSGLTRLLDRRWESPIVRLE
;
A
#
# COMPACT_ATOMS: atom_id res chain seq x y z
N VAL A 1 -5.34 20.55 17.34
CA VAL A 1 -5.56 19.21 16.72
C VAL A 1 -4.50 19.06 15.63
N SER A 2 -3.59 18.06 15.77
CA SER A 2 -2.51 17.89 14.81
C SER A 2 -3.08 17.61 13.38
N PRO A 3 -2.36 18.01 12.31
CA PRO A 3 -2.77 17.73 10.93
C PRO A 3 -3.02 16.24 10.68
N THR A 4 -2.28 15.38 11.36
CA THR A 4 -2.41 13.91 11.32
C THR A 4 -3.77 13.43 11.81
N ALA A 5 -4.28 13.98 12.90
CA ALA A 5 -5.59 13.62 13.45
C ALA A 5 -6.75 14.06 12.53
N ARG A 6 -6.54 15.14 11.76
CA ARG A 6 -7.54 15.65 10.80
C ARG A 6 -7.62 14.79 9.54
N SER A 7 -6.46 14.39 9.00
CA SER A 7 -6.38 13.54 7.81
C SER A 7 -6.92 12.13 8.06
N VAL A 8 -6.62 11.57 9.23
CA VAL A 8 -7.14 10.27 9.65
C VAL A 8 -8.65 10.31 9.86
N ARG A 9 -9.22 11.40 10.38
CA ARG A 9 -10.67 11.56 10.49
C ARG A 9 -11.41 11.54 9.14
N MET A 10 -10.82 12.03 8.07
CA MET A 10 -11.50 12.07 6.75
C MET A 10 -11.71 10.71 6.10
N LEU A 11 -10.83 9.74 6.36
CA LEU A 11 -10.97 8.36 5.86
C LEU A 11 -11.65 7.43 6.86
N ILE A 12 -11.56 7.77 8.13
CA ILE A 12 -12.09 6.97 9.24
C ILE A 12 -13.54 7.35 9.56
N THR A 13 -14.12 8.33 8.86
CA THR A 13 -15.55 8.63 8.93
C THR A 13 -16.34 7.41 8.41
N GLY A 14 -16.81 6.58 9.33
CA GLY A 14 -17.52 5.34 9.06
C GLY A 14 -16.87 4.08 9.65
N LEU A 15 -15.60 4.15 10.10
CA LEU A 15 -14.98 3.05 10.82
C LEU A 15 -15.38 3.06 12.30
N PRO A 16 -15.56 1.88 12.93
CA PRO A 16 -15.76 1.79 14.36
C PRO A 16 -14.62 2.51 15.11
N ARG A 17 -14.97 3.20 16.20
CA ARG A 17 -14.02 4.01 16.99
C ARG A 17 -12.73 3.24 17.33
N GLN A 18 -12.86 1.97 17.75
CA GLN A 18 -11.72 1.11 18.10
C GLN A 18 -10.77 0.88 16.92
N VAL A 19 -11.29 0.76 15.69
CA VAL A 19 -10.47 0.62 14.48
C VAL A 19 -9.73 1.92 14.19
N ALA A 20 -10.42 3.05 14.30
CA ALA A 20 -9.85 4.38 14.10
C ALA A 20 -8.69 4.68 15.08
N GLU A 21 -8.88 4.35 16.36
CA GLU A 21 -7.84 4.51 17.39
C GLU A 21 -6.62 3.61 17.11
N ARG A 22 -6.84 2.38 16.66
CA ARG A 22 -5.79 1.44 16.26
C ARG A 22 -4.98 1.95 15.07
N VAL A 23 -5.65 2.41 14.01
CA VAL A 23 -4.99 3.02 12.83
C VAL A 23 -4.16 4.24 13.22
N THR A 24 -4.69 5.09 14.10
CA THR A 24 -3.98 6.28 14.60
C THR A 24 -2.69 5.90 15.36
N ARG A 25 -2.75 4.91 16.26
CA ARG A 25 -1.56 4.43 16.96
C ARG A 25 -0.50 3.87 16.01
N ARG A 26 -0.92 3.10 15.00
CA ARG A 26 0.00 2.55 13.98
C ARG A 26 0.65 3.65 13.15
N LEU A 27 -0.13 4.65 12.76
CA LEU A 27 0.40 5.80 12.04
C LEU A 27 1.44 6.58 12.86
N GLN A 28 1.25 6.69 14.17
CA GLN A 28 2.23 7.32 15.07
C GLN A 28 3.51 6.49 15.25
N ARG A 29 3.41 5.16 15.17
CA ARG A 29 4.56 4.23 15.23
C ARG A 29 5.35 4.18 13.93
N LEU A 30 4.67 4.35 12.80
CA LEU A 30 5.21 4.12 11.46
C LEU A 30 6.52 4.86 11.16
N PRO A 31 6.74 6.13 11.58
CA PRO A 31 8.01 6.84 11.35
C PRO A 31 9.24 6.19 11.96
N LYS A 32 9.07 5.32 12.95
CA LYS A 32 10.17 4.56 13.57
C LYS A 32 10.51 3.27 12.82
N LEU A 33 9.59 2.81 11.97
CA LEU A 33 9.64 1.50 11.30
C LEU A 33 10.05 1.60 9.84
N VAL A 34 9.76 2.73 9.19
CA VAL A 34 9.94 2.91 7.75
C VAL A 34 10.51 4.28 7.41
N PRO A 35 11.17 4.44 6.25
CA PRO A 35 11.62 5.75 5.79
C PRO A 35 10.47 6.73 5.57
N PRO A 36 10.71 8.06 5.65
CA PRO A 36 9.68 9.09 5.47
C PRO A 36 8.86 8.96 4.18
N ARG A 37 9.47 8.49 3.09
CA ARG A 37 8.79 8.28 1.80
C ARG A 37 7.67 7.23 1.88
N VAL A 38 7.91 6.16 2.62
CA VAL A 38 6.92 5.09 2.86
C VAL A 38 5.81 5.60 3.78
N GLY A 39 6.17 6.30 4.86
CA GLY A 39 5.20 6.95 5.74
C GLY A 39 4.32 7.98 5.01
N SER A 40 4.90 8.75 4.09
CA SER A 40 4.15 9.71 3.26
C SER A 40 3.16 9.01 2.32
N ALA A 41 3.52 7.87 1.74
CA ALA A 41 2.60 7.10 0.91
C ALA A 41 1.42 6.54 1.74
N ALA A 42 1.69 6.04 2.95
CA ALA A 42 0.66 5.61 3.88
C ALA A 42 -0.32 6.74 4.23
N LEU A 43 0.19 7.93 4.54
CA LEU A 43 -0.63 9.13 4.79
C LEU A 43 -1.48 9.51 3.58
N ARG A 44 -0.90 9.50 2.37
CA ARG A 44 -1.62 9.78 1.12
C ARG A 44 -2.72 8.76 0.86
N THR A 45 -2.49 7.50 1.21
CA THR A 45 -3.50 6.43 1.12
C THR A 45 -4.66 6.72 2.06
N LEU A 46 -4.37 6.99 3.33
CA LEU A 46 -5.38 7.31 4.34
C LEU A 46 -6.18 8.58 4.04
N SER A 47 -5.57 9.57 3.41
CA SER A 47 -6.24 10.82 3.03
C SER A 47 -6.85 10.79 1.63
N ASN A 48 -6.92 9.63 0.98
CA ASN A 48 -7.36 9.47 -0.42
C ASN A 48 -6.68 10.47 -1.36
N ALA A 49 -5.38 10.70 -1.15
CA ALA A 49 -4.61 11.72 -1.85
C ALA A 49 -3.82 11.19 -3.05
N TRP A 50 -4.12 9.99 -3.54
CA TRP A 50 -3.56 9.48 -4.79
C TRP A 50 -4.17 10.23 -5.98
N CYS A 51 -3.36 10.50 -7.00
CA CYS A 51 -3.83 11.16 -8.22
C CYS A 51 -4.57 10.18 -9.15
N THR A 52 -5.61 9.52 -8.65
CA THR A 52 -6.41 8.56 -9.43
C THR A 52 -7.46 9.26 -10.29
N ALA A 53 -7.85 8.63 -11.41
CA ALA A 53 -8.91 9.12 -12.26
C ALA A 53 -10.23 9.29 -11.48
N ARG A 54 -10.55 8.33 -10.61
CA ARG A 54 -11.75 8.40 -9.75
C ARG A 54 -11.74 9.64 -8.85
N ARG A 55 -10.61 9.98 -8.25
CA ARG A 55 -10.50 11.18 -7.40
C ARG A 55 -10.80 12.46 -8.17
N PHE A 56 -10.38 12.53 -9.43
CA PHE A 56 -10.61 13.68 -10.30
C PHE A 56 -11.90 13.57 -11.11
N GLN A 57 -12.76 12.60 -10.81
CA GLN A 57 -14.03 12.36 -11.52
C GLN A 57 -13.83 12.22 -13.04
N SER A 58 -12.69 11.67 -13.45
CA SER A 58 -12.33 11.42 -14.84
C SER A 58 -12.33 9.92 -15.15
N HIS A 59 -12.40 9.58 -16.44
CA HIS A 59 -12.28 8.22 -16.90
C HIS A 59 -10.80 7.79 -16.91
N GLY A 60 -10.53 6.60 -16.41
CA GLY A 60 -9.19 6.04 -16.45
C GLY A 60 -9.18 4.60 -16.00
N THR A 61 -8.29 3.83 -16.61
CA THR A 61 -8.12 2.40 -16.35
C THR A 61 -6.96 2.14 -15.41
N CYS A 62 -6.91 0.93 -14.84
CA CYS A 62 -5.87 0.47 -13.93
C CYS A 62 -4.47 0.73 -14.51
N LYS A 63 -3.64 1.46 -13.78
CA LYS A 63 -2.27 1.79 -14.20
C LYS A 63 -1.28 0.61 -14.08
N LEU A 64 -1.71 -0.49 -13.45
CA LEU A 64 -0.93 -1.73 -13.43
C LEU A 64 -1.25 -2.66 -14.61
N GLY A 65 -2.26 -2.32 -15.42
CA GLY A 65 -2.60 -3.07 -16.64
C GLY A 65 -3.30 -4.41 -16.39
N CYS A 66 -3.94 -4.60 -15.24
CA CYS A 66 -4.57 -5.89 -14.92
C CYS A 66 -5.81 -6.20 -15.77
N SER A 67 -6.57 -5.18 -16.15
CA SER A 67 -7.75 -5.29 -17.01
C SER A 67 -8.08 -3.92 -17.63
N PRO A 68 -8.56 -3.86 -18.88
CA PRO A 68 -8.99 -2.62 -19.51
C PRO A 68 -10.24 -2.01 -18.85
N ASP A 69 -11.07 -2.82 -18.18
CA ASP A 69 -12.31 -2.38 -17.53
C ASP A 69 -12.11 -1.98 -16.06
N ALA A 70 -10.92 -2.22 -15.51
CA ALA A 70 -10.64 -1.93 -14.12
C ALA A 70 -10.35 -0.43 -13.89
N ALA A 71 -11.07 0.19 -12.97
CA ALA A 71 -10.95 1.62 -12.68
C ALA A 71 -9.59 2.00 -12.07
N ASP A 72 -9.08 3.19 -12.43
CA ASP A 72 -7.96 3.83 -11.74
C ASP A 72 -8.43 4.41 -10.40
N SER A 73 -8.43 3.59 -9.35
CA SER A 73 -8.88 3.97 -8.00
C SER A 73 -8.12 3.22 -6.91
N ILE A 74 -8.02 3.80 -5.71
CA ILE A 74 -7.39 3.13 -4.56
C ILE A 74 -8.13 1.84 -4.22
N GLU A 75 -9.45 1.84 -4.27
CA GLU A 75 -10.29 0.68 -3.97
C GLU A 75 -10.03 -0.48 -4.94
N HIS A 76 -9.76 -0.16 -6.22
CA HIS A 76 -9.34 -1.18 -7.16
C HIS A 76 -7.94 -1.67 -6.82
N TYR A 77 -6.97 -0.77 -6.59
CA TYR A 77 -5.58 -1.17 -6.31
C TYR A 77 -5.46 -2.08 -5.09
N CYS A 78 -6.29 -1.89 -4.06
CA CYS A 78 -6.36 -2.81 -2.91
C CYS A 78 -6.77 -4.25 -3.29
N ARG A 79 -7.47 -4.43 -4.41
CA ARG A 79 -7.99 -5.73 -4.90
C ARG A 79 -7.37 -6.18 -6.19
N CYS A 80 -6.55 -5.33 -6.81
CA CYS A 80 -5.91 -5.60 -8.10
C CYS A 80 -5.12 -6.92 -8.06
N PRO A 81 -5.29 -7.81 -9.06
CA PRO A 81 -4.53 -9.07 -9.13
C PRO A 81 -3.02 -8.86 -9.08
N ILE A 82 -2.49 -7.82 -9.74
CA ILE A 82 -1.06 -7.49 -9.74
C ILE A 82 -0.58 -7.08 -8.34
N THR A 83 -1.38 -6.30 -7.62
CA THR A 83 -1.08 -5.95 -6.22
C THR A 83 -1.07 -7.19 -5.32
N LYS A 84 -2.06 -8.08 -5.46
CA LYS A 84 -2.11 -9.34 -4.71
C LYS A 84 -0.90 -10.21 -5.00
N GLU A 85 -0.49 -10.28 -6.25
CA GLU A 85 0.69 -11.03 -6.67
C GLU A 85 1.98 -10.46 -6.05
N LEU A 86 2.14 -9.12 -6.01
CA LEU A 86 3.22 -8.47 -5.29
C LEU A 86 3.26 -8.91 -3.82
N PHE A 87 2.13 -8.77 -3.12
CA PHE A 87 2.05 -9.13 -1.70
C PHE A 87 2.35 -10.60 -1.47
N LYS A 88 1.81 -11.50 -2.30
CA LYS A 88 2.03 -12.94 -2.17
C LYS A 88 3.47 -13.35 -2.52
N LYS A 89 3.97 -12.93 -3.68
CA LYS A 89 5.27 -13.39 -4.20
C LYS A 89 6.46 -12.69 -3.56
N LYS A 90 6.36 -11.39 -3.28
CA LYS A 90 7.48 -10.58 -2.80
C LYS A 90 7.45 -10.32 -1.30
N LEU A 91 6.28 -10.12 -0.71
CA LEU A 91 6.15 -9.85 0.71
C LEU A 91 5.68 -11.07 1.52
N ARG A 92 5.32 -12.17 0.83
CA ARG A 92 4.83 -13.42 1.46
C ARG A 92 3.60 -13.20 2.35
N PHE A 93 2.73 -12.27 1.92
CA PHE A 93 1.43 -12.03 2.52
C PHE A 93 0.31 -12.43 1.55
N GLU A 94 -0.62 -13.25 2.01
CA GLU A 94 -1.83 -13.57 1.27
C GLU A 94 -2.99 -12.70 1.76
N MET A 95 -3.43 -11.78 0.91
CA MET A 95 -4.55 -10.89 1.19
C MET A 95 -5.86 -11.53 0.72
N GLN A 96 -6.81 -11.69 1.62
CA GLN A 96 -8.16 -12.07 1.24
C GLN A 96 -8.82 -10.98 0.36
N PRO A 97 -9.70 -11.34 -0.58
CA PRO A 97 -10.30 -10.37 -1.51
C PRO A 97 -10.98 -9.18 -0.84
N MET A 98 -11.57 -9.37 0.33
CA MET A 98 -12.29 -8.34 1.08
C MET A 98 -11.39 -7.48 1.97
N ASN A 99 -10.16 -7.91 2.24
CA ASN A 99 -9.29 -7.28 3.24
C ASN A 99 -8.29 -6.27 2.66
N GLY A 100 -8.16 -6.17 1.33
CA GLY A 100 -7.16 -5.31 0.70
C GLY A 100 -7.24 -3.85 1.16
N LEU A 101 -8.44 -3.28 1.26
CA LEU A 101 -8.62 -1.92 1.75
C LEU A 101 -8.21 -1.78 3.23
N ALA A 102 -8.54 -2.77 4.06
CA ALA A 102 -8.13 -2.79 5.47
C ALA A 102 -6.61 -2.88 5.63
N VAL A 103 -5.92 -3.67 4.77
CA VAL A 103 -4.45 -3.73 4.72
C VAL A 103 -3.87 -2.35 4.38
N PHE A 104 -4.38 -1.69 3.34
CA PHE A 104 -3.93 -0.37 2.90
C PHE A 104 -4.19 0.71 3.95
N ALA A 105 -5.29 0.59 4.70
CA ALA A 105 -5.66 1.50 5.78
C ALA A 105 -4.99 1.17 7.13
N MET A 106 -4.09 0.20 7.20
CA MET A 106 -3.47 -0.26 8.46
C MET A 106 -4.50 -0.76 9.49
N ALA A 107 -5.61 -1.34 9.05
CA ALA A 107 -6.71 -1.74 9.92
C ALA A 107 -6.69 -3.22 10.33
N MET A 108 -5.86 -4.05 9.68
CA MET A 108 -5.78 -5.49 9.97
C MET A 108 -5.19 -5.79 11.34
N LYS A 109 -5.65 -6.88 11.97
CA LYS A 109 -5.18 -7.29 13.30
C LYS A 109 -3.68 -7.58 13.30
N GLN A 110 -3.18 -8.30 12.30
CA GLN A 110 -1.77 -8.69 12.18
C GLN A 110 -0.83 -7.48 12.04
N GLN A 111 -1.29 -6.34 11.57
CA GLN A 111 -0.50 -5.09 11.52
C GLN A 111 -0.24 -4.46 12.89
N GLU A 112 -0.64 -5.12 13.99
CA GLU A 112 -0.15 -4.77 15.33
C GLU A 112 1.33 -5.12 15.50
N GLU A 113 1.81 -6.14 14.78
CA GLU A 113 3.22 -6.47 14.71
C GLU A 113 3.97 -5.47 13.83
N ASP A 114 5.04 -4.89 14.36
CA ASP A 114 5.83 -3.84 13.69
C ASP A 114 6.40 -4.30 12.35
N GLU A 115 6.84 -5.55 12.25
CA GLU A 115 7.36 -6.12 11.00
C GLU A 115 6.29 -6.22 9.91
N ILE A 116 5.09 -6.70 10.27
CA ILE A 116 3.96 -6.81 9.33
C ILE A 116 3.49 -5.41 8.92
N LEU A 117 3.41 -4.48 9.87
CA LEU A 117 3.05 -3.09 9.58
C LEU A 117 4.05 -2.45 8.60
N ALA A 118 5.35 -2.57 8.88
CA ALA A 118 6.40 -1.99 8.03
C ALA A 118 6.36 -2.56 6.61
N LEU A 119 6.29 -3.88 6.47
CA LEU A 119 6.28 -4.56 5.16
C LEU A 119 5.00 -4.31 4.37
N THR A 120 3.84 -4.28 5.02
CA THR A 120 2.57 -3.97 4.33
C THR A 120 2.56 -2.52 3.83
N MET A 121 3.08 -1.57 4.61
CA MET A 121 3.20 -0.17 4.16
C MET A 121 4.26 0.02 3.09
N LEU A 122 5.33 -0.76 3.09
CA LEU A 122 6.29 -0.83 1.98
C LEU A 122 5.61 -1.31 0.69
N GLY A 123 4.73 -2.30 0.77
CA GLY A 123 3.91 -2.78 -0.35
C GLY A 123 2.98 -1.69 -0.89
N VAL A 124 2.29 -0.97 0.01
CA VAL A 124 1.45 0.18 -0.35
C VAL A 124 2.26 1.28 -1.06
N TYR A 125 3.45 1.60 -0.55
CA TYR A 125 4.38 2.53 -1.20
C TYR A 125 4.76 2.07 -2.62
N ALA A 126 5.08 0.79 -2.80
CA ALA A 126 5.44 0.26 -4.11
C ALA A 126 4.29 0.40 -5.12
N VAL A 127 3.06 0.09 -4.72
CA VAL A 127 1.87 0.27 -5.57
C VAL A 127 1.65 1.75 -5.90
N TYR A 128 1.76 2.64 -4.91
CA TYR A 128 1.65 4.09 -5.12
C TYR A 128 2.68 4.61 -6.13
N MET A 129 3.94 4.25 -5.99
CA MET A 129 5.02 4.67 -6.88
C MET A 129 4.85 4.12 -8.30
N CYS A 130 4.49 2.84 -8.42
CA CYS A 130 4.28 2.19 -9.70
C CYS A 130 3.10 2.82 -10.47
N THR A 131 1.99 3.09 -9.81
CA THR A 131 0.83 3.74 -10.42
C THR A 131 1.15 5.16 -10.87
N ASN A 132 1.93 5.92 -10.10
CA ASN A 132 2.41 7.24 -10.50
C ASN A 132 3.34 7.16 -11.72
N HIS A 133 4.29 6.22 -11.74
CA HIS A 133 5.18 6.03 -12.89
C HIS A 133 4.40 5.79 -14.18
N TYR A 134 3.47 4.85 -14.18
CA TYR A 134 2.69 4.52 -15.38
C TYR A 134 1.65 5.58 -15.75
N ARG A 135 1.25 6.44 -14.83
CA ARG A 135 0.41 7.60 -15.15
C ARG A 135 1.13 8.58 -16.07
N HIS A 136 2.43 8.74 -15.88
CA HIS A 136 3.29 9.59 -16.74
C HIS A 136 3.89 8.84 -17.95
N ASN A 137 3.80 7.50 -17.98
CA ASN A 137 4.35 6.63 -19.01
C ASN A 137 3.32 5.60 -19.48
N PRO A 138 2.16 6.01 -20.02
CA PRO A 138 1.04 5.11 -20.29
C PRO A 138 1.32 4.05 -21.36
N SER A 139 2.21 4.33 -22.31
CA SER A 139 2.59 3.40 -23.39
C SER A 139 3.38 2.17 -22.91
N LYS A 140 3.86 2.17 -21.67
CA LYS A 140 4.68 1.09 -21.10
C LYS A 140 3.89 0.14 -20.21
N VAL A 141 2.57 0.31 -20.10
CA VAL A 141 1.74 -0.48 -19.19
C VAL A 141 1.63 -1.91 -19.67
N ASN A 142 2.21 -2.84 -18.93
CA ASN A 142 2.12 -4.29 -19.13
C ASN A 142 2.18 -4.95 -17.74
N PRO A 143 1.30 -5.95 -17.44
CA PRO A 143 1.23 -6.60 -16.14
C PRO A 143 2.56 -7.19 -15.64
N GLN A 144 3.33 -7.81 -16.52
CA GLN A 144 4.62 -8.40 -16.16
C GLN A 144 5.66 -7.33 -15.82
N HIS A 145 5.73 -6.28 -16.65
CA HIS A 145 6.59 -5.12 -16.36
C HIS A 145 6.15 -4.39 -15.10
N ALA A 146 4.83 -4.28 -14.86
CA ALA A 146 4.32 -3.68 -13.63
C ALA A 146 4.78 -4.46 -12.38
N LEU A 147 4.72 -5.81 -12.40
CA LEU A 147 5.18 -6.63 -11.29
C LEU A 147 6.69 -6.50 -11.06
N GLN A 148 7.48 -6.45 -12.12
CA GLN A 148 8.91 -6.23 -12.04
C GLN A 148 9.23 -4.84 -11.45
N TYR A 149 8.56 -3.79 -11.95
CA TYR A 149 8.75 -2.43 -11.46
C TYR A 149 8.29 -2.25 -10.00
N LEU A 150 7.21 -2.91 -9.61
CA LEU A 150 6.78 -2.99 -8.20
C LEU A 150 7.89 -3.56 -7.31
N GLY A 151 8.59 -4.61 -7.77
CA GLY A 151 9.75 -5.15 -7.05
C GLY A 151 10.88 -4.12 -6.89
N GLN A 152 11.17 -3.33 -7.93
CA GLN A 152 12.15 -2.23 -7.84
C GLN A 152 11.69 -1.15 -6.86
N CYS A 153 10.39 -0.82 -6.83
CA CYS A 153 9.85 0.13 -5.88
C CYS A 153 9.98 -0.34 -4.43
N LEU A 154 9.87 -1.65 -4.14
CA LEU A 154 10.14 -2.18 -2.79
C LEU A 154 11.57 -1.87 -2.37
N ILE A 155 12.56 -2.16 -3.24
CA ILE A 155 13.97 -1.88 -2.97
C ILE A 155 14.22 -0.38 -2.78
N GLN A 156 13.65 0.47 -3.63
CA GLN A 156 13.72 1.93 -3.47
C GLN A 156 13.11 2.41 -2.15
N GLY A 157 11.99 1.78 -1.74
CA GLY A 157 11.36 2.08 -0.46
C GLY A 157 12.27 1.83 0.74
N CYS A 158 13.15 0.83 0.65
CA CYS A 158 14.10 0.47 1.71
C CYS A 158 15.36 1.34 1.75
N GLN A 159 15.69 2.08 0.69
CA GLN A 159 16.94 2.85 0.60
C GLN A 159 17.14 3.77 1.81
N GLY A 160 18.33 3.68 2.41
CA GLY A 160 18.70 4.45 3.60
C GLY A 160 18.10 3.92 4.92
N HIS A 161 17.47 2.73 4.91
CA HIS A 161 16.89 2.13 6.11
C HIS A 161 17.27 0.65 6.24
N SER A 162 18.44 0.39 6.83
CA SER A 162 19.03 -0.96 6.92
C SER A 162 18.13 -1.98 7.62
N GLY A 163 17.35 -1.56 8.62
CA GLY A 163 16.39 -2.42 9.32
C GLY A 163 15.30 -2.95 8.39
N LEU A 164 14.70 -2.07 7.58
CA LEU A 164 13.66 -2.45 6.63
C LEU A 164 14.21 -3.31 5.48
N THR A 165 15.43 -3.03 5.01
CA THR A 165 16.12 -3.85 4.02
C THR A 165 16.29 -5.28 4.52
N ARG A 166 16.88 -5.46 5.71
CA ARG A 166 17.06 -6.79 6.33
C ARG A 166 15.74 -7.52 6.54
N LEU A 167 14.68 -6.77 6.89
CA LEU A 167 13.36 -7.32 7.08
C LEU A 167 12.78 -7.84 5.77
N LEU A 168 12.91 -7.09 4.67
CA LEU A 168 12.47 -7.50 3.34
C LEU A 168 13.23 -8.76 2.87
N ASP A 169 14.55 -8.79 3.05
CA ASP A 169 15.39 -9.93 2.64
C ASP A 169 14.98 -11.22 3.38
N ARG A 170 14.85 -11.14 4.70
CA ARG A 170 14.39 -12.30 5.50
C ARG A 170 12.99 -12.76 5.11
N ARG A 171 12.15 -11.84 4.64
CA ARG A 171 10.77 -12.17 4.32
C ARG A 171 10.63 -13.13 3.14
N TRP A 172 11.55 -13.09 2.19
CA TRP A 172 11.51 -13.96 1.00
C TRP A 172 11.67 -15.45 1.34
N GLU A 173 12.36 -15.77 2.43
CA GLU A 173 12.55 -17.13 2.94
C GLU A 173 11.46 -17.55 3.95
N SER A 174 10.62 -16.63 4.36
CA SER A 174 9.60 -16.86 5.39
C SER A 174 8.34 -17.54 4.80
N PRO A 175 7.56 -18.27 5.63
CA PRO A 175 6.27 -18.81 5.20
C PRO A 175 5.29 -17.69 4.84
N ILE A 176 4.28 -18.03 4.04
CA ILE A 176 3.19 -17.09 3.70
C ILE A 176 2.32 -16.87 4.93
N VAL A 177 2.06 -15.61 5.27
CA VAL A 177 1.14 -15.20 6.33
C VAL A 177 -0.16 -14.73 5.69
N ARG A 178 -1.29 -15.28 6.14
CA ARG A 178 -2.62 -14.79 5.76
C ARG A 178 -2.97 -13.55 6.58
N LEU A 179 -3.42 -12.51 5.88
CA LEU A 179 -3.94 -11.29 6.50
C LEU A 179 -5.46 -11.38 6.60
N GLU A 180 -5.94 -11.60 7.83
CA GLU A 180 -7.36 -11.83 8.18
C GLU A 180 -7.89 -10.72 9.08
#